data_9e4f372ec6242f73602c90803e84c564
#
_entry.id   9e4f372ec6242f73602c90803e84c564
#
_cell.length_a   1.000
_cell.length_b   1.000
_cell.length_c   1.000
_cell.angle_alpha   90.00
_cell.angle_beta   90.00
_cell.angle_gamma   90.00
#
_symmetry.space_group_name_H-M   'P 1'
#
loop_
_entity.id
_entity.type
_entity.pdbx_description
1 polymer ?
#
loop_
_entity_poly.entity_id
_entity_poly.type
_entity_poly.pdbx_seq_one_letter_code
_entity_poly.pdbx_strand_id
1 'polypeptide(L)'
;MKTPTSQENLSTILGILAILFWGTTIAFSRSLTEQLGPLTTASWIYSLSGIWSCVYLFSEPGRIKKTFQLPILYLIGCGTLFIFYMVCLYLAVGLAFSREQVIEVSIINYLWPGLTLVFSLPILHKKAKITLIPGVVLAFSGFYLATVNSGMFSWEVFKGNFQVNYFPYLLAFMAAISWGLYSILARRWAGHTEGGAVPLFLLGTGLVLIVIRFIFPEESYWTPRVVMELLYMSIFPTFLAYTFWDRAMRKGNIILVASLSYFTPLLSIIISSLYLQVVIKPNLWIACGLVILGAVICKFSIIDKTEKESA
;
A
#
# COMPACT_ATOMS: atom_id res chain seq x y z
N MET A 1 -29.68 4.29 -6.74
CA MET A 1 -28.52 3.58 -6.17
C MET A 1 -28.85 2.10 -6.03
N LYS A 2 -28.10 1.21 -6.71
CA LYS A 2 -28.23 -0.23 -6.42
C LYS A 2 -27.74 -0.45 -4.99
N THR A 3 -28.52 -1.13 -4.15
CA THR A 3 -28.07 -1.56 -2.83
C THR A 3 -26.84 -2.44 -3.00
N PRO A 4 -25.73 -2.16 -2.28
CA PRO A 4 -24.51 -2.96 -2.40
C PRO A 4 -24.82 -4.42 -2.01
N THR A 5 -24.27 -5.36 -2.77
CA THR A 5 -24.45 -6.78 -2.47
C THR A 5 -23.73 -7.13 -1.16
N SER A 6 -24.18 -8.17 -0.46
CA SER A 6 -23.50 -8.66 0.76
C SER A 6 -22.02 -8.94 0.51
N GLN A 7 -21.66 -9.44 -0.69
CA GLN A 7 -20.28 -9.70 -1.11
C GLN A 7 -19.46 -8.41 -1.30
N GLU A 8 -20.05 -7.36 -1.87
CA GLU A 8 -19.40 -6.06 -2.05
C GLU A 8 -19.10 -5.42 -0.69
N ASN A 9 -20.08 -5.45 0.23
CA ASN A 9 -19.92 -4.92 1.58
C ASN A 9 -18.80 -5.63 2.33
N LEU A 10 -18.80 -6.97 2.34
CA LEU A 10 -17.74 -7.76 2.97
C LEU A 10 -16.36 -7.42 2.38
N SER A 11 -16.26 -7.35 1.05
CA SER A 11 -15.00 -7.04 0.39
C SER A 11 -14.51 -5.61 0.70
N THR A 12 -15.42 -4.66 0.83
CA THR A 12 -15.12 -3.28 1.25
C THR A 12 -14.60 -3.24 2.69
N ILE A 13 -15.26 -3.97 3.61
CA ILE A 13 -14.81 -4.09 5.02
C ILE A 13 -13.41 -4.69 5.09
N LEU A 14 -13.14 -5.73 4.32
CA LEU A 14 -11.78 -6.32 4.26
C LEU A 14 -10.74 -5.29 3.79
N GLY A 15 -11.08 -4.44 2.81
CA GLY A 15 -10.21 -3.34 2.40
C GLY A 15 -9.93 -2.33 3.52
N ILE A 16 -10.93 -2.02 4.34
CA ILE A 16 -10.76 -1.16 5.52
C ILE A 16 -9.85 -1.83 6.56
N LEU A 17 -10.01 -3.14 6.80
CA LEU A 17 -9.13 -3.89 7.68
C LEU A 17 -7.68 -3.91 7.17
N ALA A 18 -7.46 -4.01 5.86
CA ALA A 18 -6.13 -3.89 5.27
C ALA A 18 -5.48 -2.54 5.60
N ILE A 19 -6.24 -1.43 5.49
CA ILE A 19 -5.77 -0.09 5.83
C ILE A 19 -5.40 0.00 7.32
N LEU A 20 -6.20 -0.59 8.22
CA LEU A 20 -5.91 -0.63 9.66
C LEU A 20 -4.62 -1.41 9.94
N PHE A 21 -4.41 -2.57 9.31
CA PHE A 21 -3.18 -3.34 9.45
C PHE A 21 -1.98 -2.55 8.93
N TRP A 22 -2.08 -1.89 7.79
CA TRP A 22 -1.00 -1.04 7.28
C TRP A 22 -0.72 0.18 8.17
N GLY A 23 -1.72 0.65 8.93
CA GLY A 23 -1.52 1.68 9.94
C GLY A 23 -0.50 1.30 11.03
N THR A 24 -0.31 0.01 11.30
CA THR A 24 0.71 -0.47 12.27
C THR A 24 2.12 -0.56 11.68
N THR A 25 2.25 -0.54 10.35
CA THR A 25 3.48 -0.89 9.62
C THR A 25 4.65 0.02 9.98
N ILE A 26 4.45 1.35 10.10
CA ILE A 26 5.55 2.30 10.34
C ILE A 26 6.26 2.01 11.67
N ALA A 27 5.49 1.76 12.74
CA ALA A 27 6.07 1.50 14.07
C ALA A 27 6.98 0.27 14.07
N PHE A 28 6.48 -0.85 13.52
CA PHE A 28 7.22 -2.11 13.48
C PHE A 28 8.33 -2.12 12.43
N SER A 29 8.09 -1.53 11.24
CA SER A 29 9.12 -1.43 10.21
C SER A 29 10.33 -0.64 10.69
N ARG A 30 10.11 0.45 11.43
CA ARG A 30 11.22 1.23 12.00
C ARG A 30 12.04 0.39 12.98
N SER A 31 11.38 -0.30 13.91
CA SER A 31 12.05 -1.18 14.88
C SER A 31 12.88 -2.26 14.18
N LEU A 32 12.33 -2.89 13.14
CA LEU A 32 12.97 -3.96 12.39
C LEU A 32 14.13 -3.45 11.51
N THR A 33 13.92 -2.36 10.77
CA THR A 33 14.95 -1.85 9.84
C THR A 33 16.16 -1.26 10.56
N GLU A 34 15.99 -0.71 11.75
CA GLU A 34 17.10 -0.23 12.58
C GLU A 34 17.97 -1.39 13.13
N GLN A 35 17.42 -2.60 13.24
CA GLN A 35 18.13 -3.77 13.75
C GLN A 35 18.63 -4.71 12.64
N LEU A 36 17.86 -4.90 11.60
CA LEU A 36 18.15 -5.87 10.53
C LEU A 36 18.65 -5.24 9.22
N GLY A 37 18.41 -3.94 9.03
CA GLY A 37 18.50 -3.28 7.73
C GLY A 37 17.20 -3.43 6.89
N PRO A 38 16.94 -2.52 5.93
CA PRO A 38 15.69 -2.49 5.16
C PRO A 38 15.50 -3.69 4.24
N LEU A 39 16.54 -4.14 3.52
CA LEU A 39 16.45 -5.27 2.61
C LEU A 39 16.34 -6.60 3.35
N THR A 40 17.04 -6.76 4.46
CA THR A 40 16.92 -7.95 5.33
C THR A 40 15.52 -8.03 5.92
N THR A 41 15.01 -6.92 6.47
CA THR A 41 13.64 -6.83 7.00
C THR A 41 12.63 -7.24 5.94
N ALA A 42 12.71 -6.67 4.72
CA ALA A 42 11.81 -6.98 3.62
C ALA A 42 11.90 -8.46 3.22
N SER A 43 13.11 -8.98 2.99
CA SER A 43 13.28 -10.38 2.58
C SER A 43 12.69 -11.35 3.60
N TRP A 44 12.87 -11.13 4.89
CA TRP A 44 12.29 -11.99 5.94
C TRP A 44 10.77 -11.86 6.01
N ILE A 45 10.21 -10.64 6.01
CA ILE A 45 8.76 -10.42 6.04
C ILE A 45 8.09 -11.13 4.87
N TYR A 46 8.60 -10.94 3.64
CA TYR A 46 7.97 -11.53 2.45
C TYR A 46 8.25 -13.03 2.30
N SER A 47 9.38 -13.54 2.79
CA SER A 47 9.65 -14.98 2.82
C SER A 47 8.74 -15.71 3.81
N LEU A 48 8.56 -15.16 5.02
CA LEU A 48 7.61 -15.69 5.99
C LEU A 48 6.17 -15.61 5.46
N SER A 49 5.80 -14.48 4.83
CA SER A 49 4.49 -14.35 4.17
C SER A 49 4.32 -15.36 3.03
N GLY A 50 5.39 -15.68 2.32
CA GLY A 50 5.43 -16.76 1.33
C GLY A 50 5.16 -18.12 1.96
N ILE A 51 5.72 -18.42 3.15
CA ILE A 51 5.44 -19.65 3.88
C ILE A 51 3.95 -19.70 4.27
N TRP A 52 3.39 -18.63 4.83
CA TRP A 52 1.95 -18.54 5.13
C TRP A 52 1.09 -18.71 3.88
N SER A 53 1.56 -18.18 2.75
CA SER A 53 0.92 -18.36 1.45
C SER A 53 0.92 -19.82 1.01
N CYS A 54 2.02 -20.56 1.21
CA CYS A 54 2.07 -21.99 0.98
C CYS A 54 1.08 -22.74 1.88
N VAL A 55 1.08 -22.48 3.18
CA VAL A 55 0.12 -23.09 4.13
C VAL A 55 -1.30 -22.85 3.66
N TYR A 56 -1.63 -21.61 3.25
CA TYR A 56 -2.96 -21.29 2.72
C TYR A 56 -3.27 -22.02 1.42
N LEU A 57 -2.36 -22.10 0.47
CA LEU A 57 -2.57 -22.77 -0.82
C LEU A 57 -2.76 -24.28 -0.67
N PHE A 58 -2.05 -24.89 0.27
CA PHE A 58 -2.13 -26.33 0.53
C PHE A 58 -3.26 -26.73 1.53
N SER A 59 -3.88 -25.77 2.23
CA SER A 59 -4.90 -26.07 3.23
C SER A 59 -6.21 -26.61 2.66
N GLU A 60 -6.45 -26.49 1.36
CA GLU A 60 -7.67 -26.99 0.70
C GLU A 60 -7.30 -27.68 -0.62
N PRO A 61 -7.75 -28.93 -0.83
CA PRO A 61 -7.53 -29.66 -2.08
C PRO A 61 -8.01 -28.87 -3.30
N GLY A 62 -7.15 -28.74 -4.30
CA GLY A 62 -7.47 -28.05 -5.55
C GLY A 62 -7.38 -26.53 -5.53
N ARG A 63 -7.09 -25.88 -4.38
CA ARG A 63 -6.93 -24.41 -4.31
C ARG A 63 -5.79 -23.93 -5.21
N ILE A 64 -4.66 -24.61 -5.22
CA ILE A 64 -3.52 -24.32 -6.13
C ILE A 64 -3.99 -24.35 -7.58
N LYS A 65 -4.69 -25.42 -8.00
CA LYS A 65 -5.20 -25.54 -9.35
C LYS A 65 -6.14 -24.39 -9.71
N LYS A 66 -7.06 -24.02 -8.82
CA LYS A 66 -7.98 -22.89 -8.99
C LYS A 66 -7.20 -21.57 -9.11
N THR A 67 -6.11 -21.37 -8.35
CA THR A 67 -5.28 -20.17 -8.42
C THR A 67 -4.58 -20.06 -9.78
N PHE A 68 -4.02 -21.13 -10.32
CA PHE A 68 -3.40 -21.13 -11.65
C PHE A 68 -4.41 -21.05 -12.82
N GLN A 69 -5.69 -21.28 -12.56
CA GLN A 69 -6.78 -21.09 -13.54
C GLN A 69 -7.27 -19.63 -13.62
N LEU A 70 -6.76 -18.74 -12.78
CA LEU A 70 -7.08 -17.30 -12.86
C LEU A 70 -6.58 -16.71 -14.19
N PRO A 71 -7.17 -15.60 -14.65
CA PRO A 71 -6.77 -14.97 -15.90
C PRO A 71 -5.26 -14.68 -15.96
N ILE A 72 -4.61 -15.05 -17.05
CA ILE A 72 -3.16 -14.93 -17.22
C ILE A 72 -2.67 -13.48 -17.05
N LEU A 73 -3.45 -12.50 -17.52
CA LEU A 73 -3.15 -11.09 -17.34
C LEU A 73 -3.14 -10.68 -15.87
N TYR A 74 -4.02 -11.27 -15.04
CA TYR A 74 -4.00 -11.03 -13.61
C TYR A 74 -2.80 -11.73 -12.96
N LEU A 75 -2.53 -12.99 -13.30
CA LEU A 75 -1.40 -13.73 -12.71
C LEU A 75 -0.06 -13.07 -13.04
N ILE A 76 0.21 -12.81 -14.31
CA ILE A 76 1.51 -12.26 -14.75
C ILE A 76 1.51 -10.75 -14.63
N GLY A 77 0.52 -10.05 -15.19
CA GLY A 77 0.51 -8.59 -15.21
C GLY A 77 0.39 -7.99 -13.81
N CYS A 78 -0.62 -8.40 -13.02
CA CYS A 78 -0.75 -7.93 -11.64
C CYS A 78 0.37 -8.48 -10.75
N GLY A 79 0.82 -9.71 -10.96
CA GLY A 79 1.95 -10.29 -10.22
C GLY A 79 3.24 -9.50 -10.43
N THR A 80 3.57 -9.16 -11.68
CA THR A 80 4.73 -8.33 -12.00
C THR A 80 4.61 -6.94 -11.38
N LEU A 81 3.46 -6.28 -11.49
CA LEU A 81 3.25 -4.97 -10.88
C LEU A 81 3.38 -5.03 -9.35
N PHE A 82 2.85 -6.08 -8.71
CA PHE A 82 2.95 -6.27 -7.27
C PHE A 82 4.42 -6.44 -6.83
N ILE A 83 5.16 -7.35 -7.46
CA ILE A 83 6.56 -7.60 -7.14
C ILE A 83 7.40 -6.35 -7.42
N PHE A 84 7.19 -5.70 -8.57
CA PHE A 84 7.90 -4.48 -8.96
C PHE A 84 7.66 -3.35 -7.97
N TYR A 85 6.43 -3.16 -7.48
CA TYR A 85 6.11 -2.20 -6.43
C TYR A 85 6.98 -2.44 -5.19
N MET A 86 7.03 -3.69 -4.70
CA MET A 86 7.76 -4.02 -3.49
C MET A 86 9.27 -3.83 -3.67
N VAL A 87 9.81 -4.30 -4.79
CA VAL A 87 11.23 -4.15 -5.11
C VAL A 87 11.61 -2.66 -5.19
N CYS A 88 10.85 -1.87 -5.94
CA CYS A 88 11.11 -0.44 -6.05
C CYS A 88 11.03 0.28 -4.70
N LEU A 89 10.02 -0.02 -3.88
CA LEU A 89 9.84 0.63 -2.58
C LEU A 89 11.00 0.31 -1.63
N TYR A 90 11.35 -0.97 -1.49
CA TYR A 90 12.42 -1.36 -0.56
C TYR A 90 13.82 -0.96 -1.06
N LEU A 91 14.06 -0.96 -2.37
CA LEU A 91 15.29 -0.39 -2.92
C LEU A 91 15.33 1.13 -2.73
N ALA A 92 14.22 1.84 -2.89
CA ALA A 92 14.17 3.27 -2.63
C ALA A 92 14.55 3.61 -1.19
N VAL A 93 14.03 2.83 -0.22
CA VAL A 93 14.39 2.97 1.20
C VAL A 93 15.83 2.54 1.46
N GLY A 94 16.29 1.42 0.89
CA GLY A 94 17.64 0.89 1.12
C GLY A 94 18.75 1.74 0.47
N LEU A 95 18.46 2.45 -0.61
CA LEU A 95 19.41 3.34 -1.30
C LEU A 95 19.34 4.80 -0.82
N ALA A 96 18.40 5.12 0.07
CA ALA A 96 18.35 6.42 0.71
C ALA A 96 19.52 6.57 1.68
N PHE A 97 20.27 7.68 1.55
CA PHE A 97 21.48 7.89 2.36
C PHE A 97 21.19 8.58 3.70
N SER A 98 19.98 9.08 3.93
CA SER A 98 19.60 9.76 5.17
C SER A 98 18.17 9.39 5.60
N ARG A 99 17.86 9.61 6.88
CA ARG A 99 16.51 9.41 7.41
C ARG A 99 15.50 10.36 6.77
N GLU A 100 15.92 11.59 6.48
CA GLU A 100 15.12 12.61 5.79
C GLU A 100 14.75 12.12 4.39
N GLN A 101 15.71 11.55 3.65
CA GLN A 101 15.45 11.01 2.32
C GLN A 101 14.47 9.82 2.34
N VAL A 102 14.52 8.95 3.36
CA VAL A 102 13.52 7.88 3.52
C VAL A 102 12.11 8.44 3.69
N ILE A 103 11.97 9.54 4.43
CA ILE A 103 10.68 10.20 4.63
C ILE A 103 10.18 10.81 3.32
N GLU A 104 11.07 11.48 2.58
CA GLU A 104 10.76 12.09 1.29
C GLU A 104 10.32 11.05 0.26
N VAL A 105 11.01 9.92 0.18
CA VAL A 105 10.65 8.73 -0.61
C VAL A 105 9.25 8.22 -0.22
N SER A 106 8.96 8.15 1.07
CA SER A 106 7.66 7.72 1.56
C SER A 106 6.54 8.68 1.14
N ILE A 107 6.79 10.00 1.16
CA ILE A 107 5.83 11.00 0.69
C ILE A 107 5.49 10.78 -0.79
N ILE A 108 6.50 10.54 -1.63
CA ILE A 108 6.29 10.27 -3.06
C ILE A 108 5.51 8.97 -3.25
N ASN A 109 5.86 7.92 -2.51
CA ASN A 109 5.11 6.67 -2.58
C ASN A 109 3.63 6.86 -2.25
N TYR A 110 3.27 7.73 -1.30
CA TYR A 110 1.88 8.02 -0.95
C TYR A 110 1.05 8.76 -2.03
N LEU A 111 1.59 8.97 -3.22
CA LEU A 111 0.79 9.34 -4.40
C LEU A 111 -0.10 8.18 -4.89
N TRP A 112 0.18 6.92 -4.53
CA TRP A 112 -0.53 5.75 -5.05
C TRP A 112 -2.06 5.77 -4.85
N PRO A 113 -2.67 6.32 -3.76
CA PRO A 113 -4.13 6.36 -3.64
C PRO A 113 -4.76 7.28 -4.70
N GLY A 114 -4.16 8.46 -4.92
CA GLY A 114 -4.58 9.38 -5.98
C GLY A 114 -4.42 8.77 -7.36
N LEU A 115 -3.28 8.14 -7.63
CA LEU A 115 -3.04 7.45 -8.89
C LEU A 115 -4.04 6.31 -9.13
N THR A 116 -4.42 5.56 -8.08
CA THR A 116 -5.48 4.54 -8.17
C THR A 116 -6.80 5.15 -8.64
N LEU A 117 -7.21 6.29 -8.07
CA LEU A 117 -8.42 6.98 -8.49
C LEU A 117 -8.31 7.50 -9.94
N VAL A 118 -7.21 8.14 -10.30
CA VAL A 118 -6.96 8.65 -11.66
C VAL A 118 -6.97 7.50 -12.68
N PHE A 119 -6.26 6.40 -12.43
CA PHE A 119 -6.23 5.25 -13.32
C PHE A 119 -7.59 4.54 -13.44
N SER A 120 -8.46 4.66 -12.43
CA SER A 120 -9.82 4.11 -12.52
C SER A 120 -10.65 4.73 -13.65
N LEU A 121 -10.36 5.97 -14.04
CA LEU A 121 -11.13 6.69 -15.07
C LEU A 121 -10.97 6.02 -16.45
N PRO A 122 -9.74 5.93 -17.03
CA PRO A 122 -9.57 5.30 -18.35
C PRO A 122 -9.73 3.78 -18.32
N ILE A 123 -9.23 3.11 -17.26
CA ILE A 123 -9.15 1.64 -17.21
C ILE A 123 -10.50 1.00 -16.92
N LEU A 124 -11.31 1.58 -16.04
CA LEU A 124 -12.65 1.10 -15.69
C LEU A 124 -13.77 1.91 -16.36
N HIS A 125 -13.41 2.82 -17.29
CA HIS A 125 -14.35 3.68 -18.03
C HIS A 125 -15.27 4.49 -17.09
N LYS A 126 -14.77 4.90 -15.92
CA LYS A 126 -15.51 5.79 -15.01
C LYS A 126 -15.43 7.23 -15.46
N LYS A 127 -16.42 8.02 -15.07
CA LYS A 127 -16.42 9.48 -15.29
C LYS A 127 -16.12 10.17 -13.96
N ALA A 128 -15.43 11.31 -14.03
CA ALA A 128 -15.16 12.14 -12.87
C ALA A 128 -15.68 13.54 -13.08
N LYS A 129 -16.16 14.15 -12.00
CA LYS A 129 -16.37 15.59 -11.91
C LYS A 129 -15.03 16.29 -11.75
N ILE A 130 -14.94 17.55 -12.15
CA ILE A 130 -13.73 18.37 -11.95
C ILE A 130 -13.30 18.45 -10.47
N THR A 131 -14.24 18.25 -9.55
CA THR A 131 -14.00 18.22 -8.09
C THR A 131 -13.11 17.08 -7.63
N LEU A 132 -12.80 16.07 -8.47
CA LEU A 132 -11.82 15.02 -8.15
C LEU A 132 -10.43 15.62 -7.91
N ILE A 133 -10.01 16.59 -8.73
CA ILE A 133 -8.69 17.22 -8.62
C ILE A 133 -8.51 17.89 -7.26
N PRO A 134 -9.37 18.85 -6.84
CA PRO A 134 -9.24 19.44 -5.51
C PRO A 134 -9.40 18.41 -4.38
N GLY A 135 -10.19 17.36 -4.54
CA GLY A 135 -10.28 16.28 -3.57
C GLY A 135 -8.96 15.55 -3.35
N VAL A 136 -8.27 15.15 -4.43
CA VAL A 136 -6.95 14.51 -4.36
C VAL A 136 -5.90 15.45 -3.78
N VAL A 137 -5.87 16.70 -4.24
CA VAL A 137 -4.93 17.73 -3.73
C VAL A 137 -5.15 17.95 -2.23
N LEU A 138 -6.39 18.05 -1.77
CA LEU A 138 -6.71 18.28 -0.37
C LEU A 138 -6.30 17.09 0.52
N ALA A 139 -6.59 15.85 0.09
CA ALA A 139 -6.19 14.64 0.80
C ALA A 139 -4.65 14.53 0.89
N PHE A 140 -3.95 14.80 -0.21
CA PHE A 140 -2.49 14.80 -0.24
C PHE A 140 -1.89 15.92 0.60
N SER A 141 -2.49 17.12 0.60
CA SER A 141 -2.07 18.25 1.44
C SER A 141 -2.19 17.93 2.93
N GLY A 142 -3.26 17.22 3.33
CA GLY A 142 -3.42 16.75 4.70
C GLY A 142 -2.32 15.76 5.10
N PHE A 143 -2.01 14.80 4.24
CA PHE A 143 -0.89 13.88 4.44
C PHE A 143 0.45 14.62 4.55
N TYR A 144 0.74 15.54 3.62
CA TYR A 144 1.94 16.36 3.62
C TYR A 144 2.06 17.17 4.93
N LEU A 145 0.98 17.84 5.35
CA LEU A 145 0.93 18.61 6.59
C LEU A 145 1.23 17.74 7.82
N ALA A 146 0.68 16.53 7.90
CA ALA A 146 0.96 15.59 8.99
C ALA A 146 2.46 15.25 9.07
N THR A 147 3.10 15.08 7.91
CA THR A 147 4.52 14.72 7.80
C THR A 147 5.44 15.90 8.13
N VAL A 148 5.16 17.10 7.61
CA VAL A 148 5.96 18.31 7.84
C VAL A 148 5.89 18.77 9.31
N ASN A 149 4.70 18.74 9.89
CA ASN A 149 4.52 19.18 11.29
C ASN A 149 5.16 18.26 12.32
N SER A 150 5.53 17.05 11.95
CA SER A 150 6.37 16.19 12.78
C SER A 150 7.85 16.63 12.80
N GLY A 151 8.23 17.66 12.04
CA GLY A 151 9.62 18.08 11.83
C GLY A 151 10.41 17.16 10.89
N MET A 152 9.69 16.29 10.17
CA MET A 152 10.30 15.22 9.35
C MET A 152 10.61 15.66 7.91
N PHE A 153 10.14 16.82 7.44
CA PHE A 153 10.33 17.26 6.06
C PHE A 153 10.76 18.73 5.98
N SER A 154 11.78 19.02 5.19
CA SER A 154 12.22 20.37 4.82
C SER A 154 12.40 20.46 3.29
N TRP A 155 11.85 21.51 2.68
CA TRP A 155 11.97 21.73 1.23
C TRP A 155 13.40 21.98 0.77
N GLU A 156 14.21 22.63 1.57
CA GLU A 156 15.63 22.87 1.28
C GLU A 156 16.43 21.57 1.33
N VAL A 157 16.20 20.75 2.36
CA VAL A 157 16.81 19.43 2.51
C VAL A 157 16.39 18.53 1.33
N PHE A 158 15.12 18.53 0.96
CA PHE A 158 14.62 17.77 -0.20
C PHE A 158 15.35 18.15 -1.50
N LYS A 159 15.51 19.45 -1.79
CA LYS A 159 16.25 19.91 -2.98
C LYS A 159 17.70 19.43 -2.96
N GLY A 160 18.37 19.56 -1.82
CA GLY A 160 19.74 19.09 -1.65
C GLY A 160 19.86 17.58 -1.86
N ASN A 161 19.03 16.81 -1.20
CA ASN A 161 19.00 15.34 -1.33
C ASN A 161 18.71 14.89 -2.77
N PHE A 162 17.75 15.55 -3.44
CA PHE A 162 17.40 15.23 -4.83
C PHE A 162 18.55 15.48 -5.80
N GLN A 163 19.32 16.56 -5.62
CA GLN A 163 20.48 16.86 -6.45
C GLN A 163 21.62 15.84 -6.28
N VAL A 164 21.80 15.35 -5.05
CA VAL A 164 22.85 14.38 -4.73
C VAL A 164 22.46 12.96 -5.14
N ASN A 165 21.23 12.55 -4.87
CA ASN A 165 20.75 11.18 -5.09
C ASN A 165 19.26 11.15 -5.46
N TYR A 166 18.95 11.36 -6.74
CA TYR A 166 17.56 11.37 -7.23
C TYR A 166 16.97 9.96 -7.41
N PHE A 167 17.79 8.92 -7.48
CA PHE A 167 17.35 7.58 -7.85
C PHE A 167 16.31 6.97 -6.89
N PRO A 168 16.42 7.10 -5.55
CA PRO A 168 15.37 6.65 -4.63
C PRO A 168 13.99 7.30 -4.89
N TYR A 169 13.95 8.56 -5.30
CA TYR A 169 12.69 9.25 -5.61
C TYR A 169 12.04 8.70 -6.88
N LEU A 170 12.85 8.38 -7.90
CA LEU A 170 12.37 7.73 -9.11
C LEU A 170 11.77 6.37 -8.80
N LEU A 171 12.46 5.55 -7.99
CA LEU A 171 11.96 4.24 -7.55
C LEU A 171 10.65 4.37 -6.77
N ALA A 172 10.53 5.32 -5.84
CA ALA A 172 9.30 5.58 -5.09
C ALA A 172 8.12 5.98 -5.99
N PHE A 173 8.38 6.81 -7.00
CA PHE A 173 7.36 7.22 -7.96
C PHE A 173 6.91 6.05 -8.84
N MET A 174 7.85 5.24 -9.33
CA MET A 174 7.54 4.00 -10.07
C MET A 174 6.76 3.01 -9.21
N ALA A 175 7.10 2.90 -7.92
CA ALA A 175 6.33 2.10 -6.96
C ALA A 175 4.88 2.61 -6.87
N ALA A 176 4.67 3.91 -6.66
CA ALA A 176 3.33 4.49 -6.56
C ALA A 176 2.48 4.24 -7.82
N ILE A 177 3.07 4.41 -9.01
CA ILE A 177 2.40 4.09 -10.29
C ILE A 177 2.05 2.61 -10.34
N SER A 178 2.99 1.72 -10.02
CA SER A 178 2.79 0.28 -10.10
C SER A 178 1.67 -0.20 -9.18
N TRP A 179 1.61 0.31 -7.96
CA TRP A 179 0.55 -0.04 -7.01
C TRP A 179 -0.83 0.48 -7.43
N GLY A 180 -0.88 1.71 -7.95
CA GLY A 180 -2.10 2.28 -8.50
C GLY A 180 -2.64 1.47 -9.68
N LEU A 181 -1.77 1.08 -10.62
CA LEU A 181 -2.11 0.23 -11.77
C LEU A 181 -2.53 -1.17 -11.31
N TYR A 182 -1.76 -1.82 -10.43
CA TYR A 182 -2.12 -3.13 -9.85
C TYR A 182 -3.54 -3.11 -9.30
N SER A 183 -3.86 -2.13 -8.46
CA SER A 183 -5.15 -2.04 -7.78
C SER A 183 -6.33 -1.99 -8.76
N ILE A 184 -6.19 -1.27 -9.86
CA ILE A 184 -7.26 -1.11 -10.86
C ILE A 184 -7.29 -2.26 -11.86
N LEU A 185 -6.13 -2.74 -12.31
CA LEU A 185 -6.04 -3.86 -13.24
C LEU A 185 -6.48 -5.18 -12.59
N ALA A 186 -6.28 -5.37 -11.30
CA ALA A 186 -6.83 -6.49 -10.57
C ALA A 186 -8.36 -6.55 -10.70
N ARG A 187 -9.06 -5.41 -10.61
CA ARG A 187 -10.49 -5.32 -10.90
C ARG A 187 -10.81 -5.68 -12.34
N ARG A 188 -10.12 -5.09 -13.30
CA ARG A 188 -10.40 -5.27 -14.72
C ARG A 188 -10.21 -6.70 -15.17
N TRP A 189 -9.13 -7.37 -14.70
CA TRP A 189 -8.74 -8.69 -15.18
C TRP A 189 -9.30 -9.84 -14.37
N ALA A 190 -9.55 -9.65 -13.07
CA ALA A 190 -9.99 -10.70 -12.16
C ALA A 190 -11.19 -10.33 -11.27
N GLY A 191 -11.91 -9.26 -11.58
CA GLY A 191 -13.10 -8.84 -10.80
C GLY A 191 -14.22 -9.88 -10.80
N HIS A 192 -14.31 -10.71 -11.83
CA HIS A 192 -15.29 -11.80 -11.95
C HIS A 192 -14.89 -13.10 -11.26
N THR A 193 -13.64 -13.24 -10.82
CA THR A 193 -13.13 -14.48 -10.20
C THR A 193 -13.38 -14.51 -8.69
N GLU A 194 -13.57 -15.72 -8.12
CA GLU A 194 -13.75 -15.88 -6.67
C GLU A 194 -12.40 -15.90 -5.92
N GLY A 195 -11.38 -16.55 -6.46
CA GLY A 195 -10.04 -16.61 -5.88
C GLY A 195 -9.18 -15.40 -6.19
N GLY A 196 -8.07 -15.25 -5.50
CA GLY A 196 -7.00 -14.28 -5.75
C GLY A 196 -5.63 -14.95 -5.82
N ALA A 197 -4.64 -14.26 -6.43
CA ALA A 197 -3.29 -14.77 -6.61
C ALA A 197 -2.24 -14.12 -5.69
N VAL A 198 -2.66 -13.30 -4.73
CA VAL A 198 -1.74 -12.65 -3.78
C VAL A 198 -0.79 -13.63 -3.10
N PRO A 199 -1.21 -14.85 -2.70
CA PRO A 199 -0.28 -15.85 -2.18
C PRO A 199 0.91 -16.15 -3.11
N LEU A 200 0.68 -16.22 -4.43
CA LEU A 200 1.76 -16.39 -5.42
C LEU A 200 2.61 -15.12 -5.57
N PHE A 201 1.99 -13.95 -5.50
CA PHE A 201 2.70 -12.67 -5.58
C PHE A 201 3.63 -12.46 -4.39
N LEU A 202 3.20 -12.83 -3.18
CA LEU A 202 4.01 -12.77 -1.97
C LEU A 202 5.19 -13.74 -2.03
N LEU A 203 4.96 -14.98 -2.50
CA LEU A 203 6.03 -15.96 -2.74
C LEU A 203 7.07 -15.41 -3.73
N GLY A 204 6.61 -14.92 -4.88
CA GLY A 204 7.49 -14.31 -5.88
C GLY A 204 8.26 -13.12 -5.34
N THR A 205 7.60 -12.26 -4.55
CA THR A 205 8.25 -11.11 -3.91
C THR A 205 9.35 -11.56 -2.93
N GLY A 206 9.06 -12.54 -2.07
CA GLY A 206 10.03 -13.10 -1.13
C GLY A 206 11.26 -13.64 -1.84
N LEU A 207 11.07 -14.43 -2.91
CA LEU A 207 12.18 -14.98 -3.70
C LEU A 207 13.04 -13.89 -4.33
N VAL A 208 12.43 -12.87 -4.93
CA VAL A 208 13.17 -11.75 -5.54
C VAL A 208 13.93 -10.95 -4.48
N LEU A 209 13.31 -10.65 -3.35
CA LEU A 209 13.94 -9.87 -2.28
C LEU A 209 15.09 -10.63 -1.61
N ILE A 210 15.00 -11.96 -1.47
CA ILE A 210 16.13 -12.80 -1.00
C ILE A 210 17.32 -12.64 -1.96
N VAL A 211 17.10 -12.73 -3.26
CA VAL A 211 18.18 -12.56 -4.25
C VAL A 211 18.81 -11.18 -4.15
N ILE A 212 17.99 -10.13 -4.06
CA ILE A 212 18.46 -8.74 -3.90
C ILE A 212 19.27 -8.61 -2.59
N ARG A 213 18.81 -9.21 -1.50
CA ARG A 213 19.50 -9.19 -0.21
C ARG A 213 20.87 -9.86 -0.26
N PHE A 214 21.05 -10.92 -1.06
CA PHE A 214 22.36 -11.54 -1.29
C PHE A 214 23.32 -10.63 -2.04
N ILE A 215 22.81 -9.81 -2.96
CA ILE A 215 23.60 -8.84 -3.73
C ILE A 215 24.03 -7.64 -2.85
N PHE A 216 23.13 -7.19 -1.97
CA PHE A 216 23.34 -6.04 -1.08
C PHE A 216 23.33 -6.52 0.38
N PRO A 217 24.50 -6.97 0.93
CA PRO A 217 24.59 -7.45 2.30
C PRO A 217 24.39 -6.32 3.32
N GLU A 218 23.68 -6.64 4.40
CA GLU A 218 23.42 -5.72 5.53
C GLU A 218 23.80 -6.41 6.84
N GLU A 219 24.31 -5.64 7.79
CA GLU A 219 24.51 -6.12 9.16
C GLU A 219 23.13 -6.29 9.83
N SER A 220 22.98 -7.35 10.64
CA SER A 220 21.69 -7.70 11.21
C SER A 220 21.84 -8.23 12.64
N TYR A 221 21.12 -7.61 13.56
CA TYR A 221 21.12 -7.96 14.98
C TYR A 221 19.80 -8.64 15.35
N TRP A 222 19.87 -9.90 15.75
CA TRP A 222 18.69 -10.71 16.04
C TRP A 222 18.38 -10.73 17.53
N THR A 223 17.13 -10.45 17.87
CA THR A 223 16.59 -10.52 19.23
C THR A 223 15.24 -11.27 19.22
N PRO A 224 14.77 -11.82 20.36
CA PRO A 224 13.43 -12.40 20.43
C PRO A 224 12.33 -11.43 20.01
N ARG A 225 12.48 -10.16 20.32
CA ARG A 225 11.55 -9.10 19.91
C ARG A 225 11.49 -8.95 18.40
N VAL A 226 12.64 -8.94 17.71
CA VAL A 226 12.72 -8.88 16.25
C VAL A 226 11.97 -10.06 15.61
N VAL A 227 12.12 -11.26 16.14
CA VAL A 227 11.40 -12.44 15.62
C VAL A 227 9.89 -12.28 15.79
N MET A 228 9.41 -11.81 16.93
CA MET A 228 7.98 -11.57 17.17
C MET A 228 7.42 -10.48 16.24
N GLU A 229 8.15 -9.38 16.07
CA GLU A 229 7.77 -8.29 15.16
C GLU A 229 7.74 -8.76 13.70
N LEU A 230 8.70 -9.59 13.25
CA LEU A 230 8.72 -10.20 11.92
C LEU A 230 7.52 -11.13 11.71
N LEU A 231 7.17 -11.97 12.68
CA LEU A 231 6.00 -12.83 12.61
C LEU A 231 4.70 -12.01 12.49
N TYR A 232 4.55 -10.99 13.33
CA TYR A 232 3.41 -10.07 13.25
C TYR A 232 3.33 -9.41 11.88
N MET A 233 4.43 -8.82 11.40
CA MET A 233 4.51 -8.11 10.12
C MET A 233 4.24 -9.03 8.93
N SER A 234 4.70 -10.28 8.98
CA SER A 234 4.48 -11.25 7.91
C SER A 234 3.03 -11.69 7.80
N ILE A 235 2.31 -11.81 8.92
CA ILE A 235 0.92 -12.29 8.95
C ILE A 235 -0.07 -11.14 8.69
N PHE A 236 -0.08 -10.11 9.55
CA PHE A 236 -1.15 -9.11 9.55
C PHE A 236 -0.97 -8.05 8.47
N PRO A 237 0.07 -7.20 8.47
CA PRO A 237 0.20 -6.17 7.45
C PRO A 237 0.61 -6.70 6.07
N THR A 238 1.14 -7.93 5.98
CA THR A 238 1.60 -8.46 4.70
C THR A 238 0.64 -9.51 4.17
N PHE A 239 0.58 -10.72 4.71
CA PHE A 239 -0.24 -11.78 4.14
C PHE A 239 -1.74 -11.42 4.13
N LEU A 240 -2.29 -11.04 5.30
CA LEU A 240 -3.73 -10.73 5.40
C LEU A 240 -4.07 -9.42 4.71
N ALA A 241 -3.33 -8.34 4.97
CA ALA A 241 -3.68 -7.03 4.43
C ALA A 241 -3.62 -7.01 2.89
N TYR A 242 -2.58 -7.57 2.25
CA TYR A 242 -2.54 -7.63 0.79
C TYR A 242 -3.61 -8.54 0.19
N THR A 243 -3.94 -9.66 0.85
CA THR A 243 -5.05 -10.53 0.42
C THR A 243 -6.39 -9.79 0.53
N PHE A 244 -6.62 -9.07 1.61
CA PHE A 244 -7.83 -8.28 1.83
C PHE A 244 -7.93 -7.11 0.86
N TRP A 245 -6.82 -6.41 0.61
CA TRP A 245 -6.75 -5.34 -0.37
C TRP A 245 -7.09 -5.83 -1.78
N ASP A 246 -6.46 -6.91 -2.23
CA ASP A 246 -6.74 -7.49 -3.53
C ASP A 246 -8.23 -7.85 -3.70
N ARG A 247 -8.83 -8.48 -2.68
CA ARG A 247 -10.25 -8.78 -2.69
C ARG A 247 -11.12 -7.53 -2.71
N ALA A 248 -10.75 -6.50 -1.96
CA ALA A 248 -11.45 -5.23 -1.94
C ALA A 248 -11.37 -4.51 -3.30
N MET A 249 -10.18 -4.48 -3.91
CA MET A 249 -10.00 -3.90 -5.25
C MET A 249 -10.77 -4.67 -6.31
N ARG A 250 -10.84 -6.00 -6.24
CA ARG A 250 -11.57 -6.82 -7.23
C ARG A 250 -13.09 -6.79 -7.04
N LYS A 251 -13.58 -6.84 -5.81
CA LYS A 251 -15.01 -7.08 -5.49
C LYS A 251 -15.67 -5.98 -4.68
N GLY A 252 -14.92 -5.13 -3.98
CA GLY A 252 -15.43 -4.08 -3.08
C GLY A 252 -15.68 -2.75 -3.78
N ASN A 253 -16.00 -1.73 -2.99
CA ASN A 253 -16.11 -0.35 -3.45
C ASN A 253 -14.71 0.28 -3.56
N ILE A 254 -14.10 0.19 -4.75
CA ILE A 254 -12.73 0.69 -5.02
C ILE A 254 -12.57 2.15 -4.60
N ILE A 255 -13.54 3.02 -4.97
CA ILE A 255 -13.44 4.45 -4.73
C ILE A 255 -13.39 4.74 -3.24
N LEU A 256 -14.28 4.10 -2.48
CA LEU A 256 -14.33 4.24 -1.03
C LEU A 256 -13.03 3.75 -0.38
N VAL A 257 -12.56 2.54 -0.73
CA VAL A 257 -11.37 1.93 -0.13
C VAL A 257 -10.10 2.71 -0.52
N ALA A 258 -9.94 3.11 -1.79
CA ALA A 258 -8.81 3.93 -2.23
C ALA A 258 -8.82 5.32 -1.58
N SER A 259 -10.00 5.94 -1.39
CA SER A 259 -10.08 7.22 -0.68
C SER A 259 -9.76 7.08 0.81
N LEU A 260 -10.24 6.00 1.46
CA LEU A 260 -9.95 5.73 2.87
C LEU A 260 -8.48 5.39 3.12
N SER A 261 -7.75 4.91 2.10
CA SER A 261 -6.32 4.61 2.27
C SER A 261 -5.45 5.85 2.53
N TYR A 262 -5.94 7.05 2.25
CA TYR A 262 -5.28 8.29 2.70
C TYR A 262 -5.23 8.43 4.24
N PHE A 263 -6.05 7.65 4.97
CA PHE A 263 -5.98 7.60 6.43
C PHE A 263 -4.81 6.77 6.95
N THR A 264 -4.21 5.89 6.12
CA THR A 264 -3.12 5.00 6.56
C THR A 264 -1.98 5.76 7.26
N PRO A 265 -1.43 6.86 6.70
CA PRO A 265 -0.37 7.62 7.38
C PRO A 265 -0.81 8.21 8.72
N LEU A 266 -2.04 8.71 8.80
CA LEU A 266 -2.59 9.28 10.04
C LEU A 266 -2.74 8.20 11.12
N LEU A 267 -3.28 7.04 10.75
CA LEU A 267 -3.35 5.86 11.63
C LEU A 267 -1.94 5.46 12.09
N SER A 268 -0.98 5.43 11.16
CA SER A 268 0.40 5.11 11.48
C SER A 268 1.03 6.09 12.48
N ILE A 269 0.78 7.39 12.33
CA ILE A 269 1.29 8.40 13.29
C ILE A 269 0.64 8.21 14.66
N ILE A 270 -0.68 7.99 14.71
CA ILE A 270 -1.40 7.77 15.98
C ILE A 270 -0.88 6.50 16.67
N ILE A 271 -0.80 5.39 15.94
CA ILE A 271 -0.33 4.10 16.48
C ILE A 271 1.13 4.21 16.93
N SER A 272 1.99 4.83 16.12
CA SER A 272 3.41 5.04 16.46
C SER A 272 3.55 5.95 17.69
N SER A 273 2.72 6.97 17.83
CA SER A 273 2.70 7.85 19.00
C SER A 273 2.31 7.09 20.27
N LEU A 274 1.28 6.25 20.21
CA LEU A 274 0.88 5.39 21.32
C LEU A 274 1.95 4.35 21.65
N TYR A 275 2.54 3.71 20.65
CA TYR A 275 3.57 2.70 20.84
C TYR A 275 4.88 3.26 21.37
N LEU A 276 5.29 4.44 20.90
CA LEU A 276 6.53 5.12 21.30
C LEU A 276 6.32 6.14 22.44
N GLN A 277 5.09 6.29 22.94
CA GLN A 277 4.70 7.25 23.99
C GLN A 277 5.08 8.71 23.68
N VAL A 278 4.95 9.11 22.41
CA VAL A 278 5.24 10.49 21.95
C VAL A 278 3.95 11.30 21.87
N VAL A 279 3.98 12.55 22.34
CA VAL A 279 2.81 13.43 22.33
C VAL A 279 2.41 13.83 20.91
N ILE A 280 1.13 13.66 20.58
CA ILE A 280 0.57 14.07 19.28
C ILE A 280 0.43 15.60 19.24
N LYS A 281 1.06 16.24 18.25
CA LYS A 281 0.95 17.69 18.05
C LYS A 281 -0.44 18.08 17.53
N PRO A 282 -1.02 19.24 17.95
CA PRO A 282 -2.36 19.69 17.53
C PRO A 282 -2.56 19.75 16.01
N ASN A 283 -1.52 20.07 15.26
CA ASN A 283 -1.56 20.17 13.80
C ASN A 283 -1.94 18.85 13.11
N LEU A 284 -1.77 17.69 13.78
CA LEU A 284 -2.21 16.41 13.25
C LEU A 284 -3.74 16.36 13.07
N TRP A 285 -4.50 17.01 13.94
CA TRP A 285 -5.97 17.06 13.83
C TRP A 285 -6.43 17.86 12.61
N ILE A 286 -5.69 18.94 12.25
CA ILE A 286 -5.94 19.70 11.01
C ILE A 286 -5.64 18.81 9.80
N ALA A 287 -4.51 18.09 9.83
CA ALA A 287 -4.14 17.14 8.79
C ALA A 287 -5.20 16.04 8.61
N CYS A 288 -5.72 15.48 9.71
CA CYS A 288 -6.85 14.54 9.68
C CYS A 288 -8.08 15.13 8.98
N GLY A 289 -8.47 16.37 9.36
CA GLY A 289 -9.60 17.05 8.74
C GLY A 289 -9.45 17.22 7.24
N LEU A 290 -8.27 17.63 6.76
CA LEU A 290 -7.98 17.77 5.32
C LEU A 290 -8.06 16.43 4.58
N VAL A 291 -7.50 15.35 5.16
CA VAL A 291 -7.58 14.00 4.58
C VAL A 291 -9.03 13.52 4.48
N ILE A 292 -9.82 13.70 5.55
CA ILE A 292 -11.23 13.30 5.57
C ILE A 292 -12.01 14.06 4.49
N LEU A 293 -11.88 15.38 4.44
CA LEU A 293 -12.57 16.22 3.46
C LEU A 293 -12.15 15.83 2.04
N GLY A 294 -10.86 15.65 1.78
CA GLY A 294 -10.34 15.21 0.49
C GLY A 294 -10.89 13.84 0.07
N ALA A 295 -10.90 12.86 0.97
CA ALA A 295 -11.44 11.52 0.71
C ALA A 295 -12.95 11.55 0.39
N VAL A 296 -13.72 12.37 1.13
CA VAL A 296 -15.16 12.56 0.90
C VAL A 296 -15.40 13.20 -0.47
N ILE A 297 -14.65 14.26 -0.82
CA ILE A 297 -14.75 14.91 -2.14
C ILE A 297 -14.40 13.92 -3.26
N CYS A 298 -13.33 13.15 -3.12
CA CYS A 298 -12.94 12.13 -4.10
C CYS A 298 -14.05 11.10 -4.32
N LYS A 299 -14.66 10.59 -3.22
CA LYS A 299 -15.75 9.63 -3.29
C LYS A 299 -16.94 10.16 -4.10
N PHE A 300 -17.36 11.41 -3.87
CA PHE A 300 -18.51 12.03 -4.56
C PHE A 300 -18.18 12.60 -5.95
N SER A 301 -16.91 12.65 -6.31
CA SER A 301 -16.45 13.15 -7.60
C SER A 301 -16.46 12.10 -8.70
N ILE A 302 -16.40 10.81 -8.36
CA ILE A 302 -16.42 9.73 -9.34
C ILE A 302 -17.85 9.22 -9.55
N ILE A 303 -18.28 9.20 -10.82
CA ILE A 303 -19.62 8.80 -11.24
C ILE A 303 -19.55 7.43 -11.91
N ASP A 304 -20.33 6.46 -11.43
CA ASP A 304 -20.54 5.19 -12.14
C ASP A 304 -21.50 5.41 -13.32
N LYS A 305 -21.12 4.93 -14.52
CA LYS A 305 -21.92 5.06 -15.74
C LYS A 305 -23.33 4.45 -15.64
N THR A 306 -23.52 3.52 -14.71
CA THR A 306 -24.79 2.83 -14.47
C THR A 306 -25.90 3.72 -13.90
N GLU A 307 -25.60 4.95 -13.44
CA GLU A 307 -26.63 5.87 -12.89
C GLU A 307 -27.33 6.74 -13.96
N LYS A 308 -26.83 6.76 -15.20
CA LYS A 308 -27.44 7.61 -16.26
C LYS A 308 -28.37 6.90 -17.23
N GLU A 309 -28.50 5.58 -17.18
CA GLU A 309 -29.45 4.83 -18.01
C GLU A 309 -30.82 4.58 -17.31
N SER A 310 -30.95 5.07 -16.06
CA SER A 310 -32.16 4.90 -15.23
C SER A 310 -32.78 6.22 -14.74
N ALA A 311 -32.42 7.36 -15.38
CA ALA A 311 -33.03 8.66 -15.08
C ALA A 311 -33.66 9.24 -16.41
#